data_3e7716a4ddf9b9a6aca74a6d23d5f3c0
#
_entry.id   3e7716a4ddf9b9a6aca74a6d23d5f3c0
#
_cell.length_a   1.000
_cell.length_b   1.000
_cell.length_c   1.000
_cell.angle_alpha   90.00
_cell.angle_beta   90.00
_cell.angle_gamma   90.00
#
_symmetry.space_group_name_H-M   'P 1'
#
loop_
_entity.id
_entity.type
_entity.pdbx_description
1 polymer ?
#
loop_
_entity_poly.entity_id
_entity_poly.type
_entity_poly.pdbx_seq_one_letter_code
_entity_poly.pdbx_strand_id
1 'polypeptide(L)'
;MRIAQPVRRNHRAGISLIELVVVLGIIAALAAAAIPSIQDMLERRRLQGFARDLGNMFQIARSQAIRTGNNQIAYFGPLGNTDGPAGNVLVDSAGETVPMLILDDGPPATANCHIDFGESRETIPLPNEIGFGVSEATVKVPTDTGSAAFSPPQTSGTTASDPSNNPTNWVLFRPDGIPVGFDPTSTTCGTIGDTGTGGAGLYVTSGGRDYAVTLAPLGSVRVHTWSEAGWTQ
;
A
#
# COMPACT_ATOMS: atom_id res chain seq x y z
N MET A 1 -7.24 46.54 -71.58
CA MET A 1 -6.89 45.12 -71.78
C MET A 1 -6.80 44.46 -70.38
N ARG A 2 -7.86 43.74 -69.91
CA ARG A 2 -7.84 43.10 -68.59
C ARG A 2 -7.50 41.61 -68.78
N ILE A 3 -6.36 41.23 -68.23
CA ILE A 3 -5.89 39.82 -68.23
C ILE A 3 -6.65 39.09 -67.11
N ALA A 4 -7.50 38.12 -67.48
CA ALA A 4 -8.19 37.28 -66.53
C ALA A 4 -7.21 36.23 -65.95
N GLN A 5 -7.05 36.22 -64.62
CA GLN A 5 -6.26 35.20 -63.92
C GLN A 5 -7.03 33.87 -63.88
N PRO A 6 -6.41 32.74 -64.14
CA PRO A 6 -7.06 31.43 -64.09
C PRO A 6 -7.34 31.06 -62.62
N VAL A 7 -8.60 30.76 -62.29
CA VAL A 7 -9.00 30.20 -61.00
C VAL A 7 -8.43 28.81 -60.86
N ARG A 8 -7.46 28.61 -59.92
CA ARG A 8 -6.97 27.29 -59.52
C ARG A 8 -8.09 26.53 -58.88
N ARG A 9 -8.65 25.56 -59.58
CA ARG A 9 -9.55 24.53 -59.00
C ARG A 9 -8.69 23.65 -58.06
N ASN A 10 -8.90 23.83 -56.72
CA ASN A 10 -8.41 22.86 -55.76
C ASN A 10 -9.15 21.53 -55.97
N HIS A 11 -8.50 20.55 -56.55
CA HIS A 11 -8.95 19.17 -56.57
C HIS A 11 -8.91 18.65 -55.13
N ARG A 12 -10.10 18.52 -54.51
CA ARG A 12 -10.23 17.75 -53.30
C ARG A 12 -10.10 16.26 -53.72
N ALA A 13 -8.92 15.70 -53.57
CA ALA A 13 -8.70 14.28 -53.71
C ALA A 13 -9.48 13.56 -52.60
N GLY A 14 -10.46 12.72 -52.98
CA GLY A 14 -11.15 11.84 -52.04
C GLY A 14 -10.22 10.71 -51.63
N ILE A 15 -10.33 10.24 -50.40
CA ILE A 15 -9.59 9.07 -49.88
C ILE A 15 -10.18 7.82 -50.52
N SER A 16 -9.35 6.92 -51.05
CA SER A 16 -9.76 5.63 -51.58
C SER A 16 -10.20 4.69 -50.46
N LEU A 17 -11.23 3.86 -50.70
CA LEU A 17 -11.68 2.85 -49.73
C LEU A 17 -10.56 1.90 -49.35
N ILE A 18 -9.70 1.53 -50.29
CA ILE A 18 -8.54 0.64 -50.02
C ILE A 18 -7.51 1.33 -49.12
N GLU A 19 -7.28 2.64 -49.29
CA GLU A 19 -6.37 3.41 -48.47
C GLU A 19 -6.87 3.47 -47.02
N LEU A 20 -8.18 3.66 -46.81
CA LEU A 20 -8.80 3.64 -45.49
C LEU A 20 -8.67 2.26 -44.82
N VAL A 21 -8.88 1.17 -45.54
CA VAL A 21 -8.72 -0.20 -45.00
C VAL A 21 -7.28 -0.49 -44.62
N VAL A 22 -6.30 -0.08 -45.44
CA VAL A 22 -4.87 -0.25 -45.13
C VAL A 22 -4.48 0.53 -43.91
N VAL A 23 -4.91 1.79 -43.78
CA VAL A 23 -4.64 2.64 -42.59
C VAL A 23 -5.24 2.03 -41.34
N LEU A 24 -6.50 1.56 -41.39
CA LEU A 24 -7.14 0.86 -40.28
C LEU A 24 -6.38 -0.41 -39.88
N GLY A 25 -5.91 -1.19 -40.87
CA GLY A 25 -5.08 -2.38 -40.60
C GLY A 25 -3.77 -2.07 -39.88
N ILE A 26 -3.09 -1.00 -40.28
CA ILE A 26 -1.86 -0.55 -39.62
C ILE A 26 -2.15 -0.06 -38.21
N ILE A 27 -3.21 0.73 -38.01
CA ILE A 27 -3.60 1.22 -36.68
C ILE A 27 -3.95 0.05 -35.75
N ALA A 28 -4.70 -0.94 -36.24
CA ALA A 28 -5.06 -2.12 -35.48
C ALA A 28 -3.82 -2.93 -35.06
N ALA A 29 -2.85 -3.10 -35.96
CA ALA A 29 -1.60 -3.81 -35.65
C ALA A 29 -0.75 -3.08 -34.61
N LEU A 30 -0.64 -1.75 -34.73
CA LEU A 30 0.07 -0.93 -33.74
C LEU A 30 -0.63 -0.91 -32.36
N ALA A 31 -1.97 -0.83 -32.36
CA ALA A 31 -2.77 -0.89 -31.12
C ALA A 31 -2.58 -2.23 -30.41
N ALA A 32 -2.62 -3.34 -31.15
CA ALA A 32 -2.42 -4.68 -30.58
C ALA A 32 -1.05 -4.85 -29.91
N ALA A 33 0.00 -4.22 -30.44
CA ALA A 33 1.33 -4.25 -29.84
C ALA A 33 1.46 -3.32 -28.61
N ALA A 34 0.69 -2.22 -28.57
CA ALA A 34 0.78 -1.22 -27.49
C ALA A 34 -0.01 -1.63 -26.22
N ILE A 35 -1.11 -2.39 -26.35
CA ILE A 35 -1.98 -2.73 -25.22
C ILE A 35 -1.24 -3.41 -24.07
N PRO A 36 -0.43 -4.47 -24.24
CA PRO A 36 0.24 -5.14 -23.11
C PRO A 36 1.18 -4.19 -22.36
N SER A 37 1.93 -3.36 -23.08
CA SER A 37 2.84 -2.37 -22.47
C SER A 37 2.13 -1.33 -21.59
N ILE A 38 0.92 -0.91 -21.99
CA ILE A 38 0.10 0.02 -21.23
C ILE A 38 -0.45 -0.65 -19.96
N GLN A 39 -0.87 -1.91 -20.04
CA GLN A 39 -1.37 -2.67 -18.90
C GLN A 39 -0.28 -2.80 -17.83
N ASP A 40 0.92 -3.22 -18.20
CA ASP A 40 2.06 -3.31 -17.29
C ASP A 40 2.40 -1.98 -16.60
N MET A 41 2.30 -0.87 -17.34
CA MET A 41 2.54 0.46 -16.80
C MET A 41 1.46 0.87 -15.79
N LEU A 42 0.19 0.56 -16.06
CA LEU A 42 -0.92 0.88 -15.16
C LEU A 42 -0.81 0.08 -13.86
N GLU A 43 -0.51 -1.20 -13.96
CA GLU A 43 -0.32 -2.07 -12.79
C GLU A 43 0.81 -1.56 -11.89
N ARG A 44 1.96 -1.23 -12.49
CA ARG A 44 3.09 -0.62 -11.79
C ARG A 44 2.71 0.65 -11.05
N ARG A 45 1.92 1.54 -11.69
CA ARG A 45 1.46 2.78 -11.07
C ARG A 45 0.47 2.52 -9.93
N ARG A 46 -0.42 1.54 -10.07
CA ARG A 46 -1.38 1.16 -9.00
C ARG A 46 -0.65 0.64 -7.78
N LEU A 47 0.30 -0.30 -7.96
CA LEU A 47 1.08 -0.86 -6.85
C LEU A 47 1.93 0.20 -6.16
N GLN A 48 2.59 1.09 -6.92
CA GLN A 48 3.35 2.21 -6.36
C GLN A 48 2.45 3.19 -5.60
N GLY A 49 1.26 3.50 -6.14
CA GLY A 49 0.27 4.33 -5.48
C GLY A 49 -0.14 3.73 -4.13
N PHE A 50 -0.54 2.46 -4.15
CA PHE A 50 -0.95 1.74 -2.94
C PHE A 50 0.15 1.67 -1.87
N ALA A 51 1.40 1.40 -2.26
CA ALA A 51 2.53 1.42 -1.31
C ALA A 51 2.73 2.80 -0.68
N ARG A 52 2.53 3.89 -1.44
CA ARG A 52 2.57 5.25 -0.89
C ARG A 52 1.40 5.54 0.05
N ASP A 53 0.20 5.05 -0.28
CA ASP A 53 -0.98 5.21 0.57
C ASP A 53 -0.80 4.48 1.91
N LEU A 54 -0.24 3.26 1.90
CA LEU A 54 0.17 2.56 3.13
C LEU A 54 1.17 3.39 3.96
N GLY A 55 2.16 3.97 3.30
CA GLY A 55 3.12 4.85 3.98
C GLY A 55 2.46 6.10 4.57
N ASN A 56 1.53 6.71 3.86
CA ASN A 56 0.74 7.85 4.33
C ASN A 56 -0.11 7.49 5.54
N MET A 57 -0.71 6.29 5.58
CA MET A 57 -1.49 5.82 6.73
C MET A 57 -0.66 5.78 8.02
N PHE A 58 0.59 5.30 7.97
CA PHE A 58 1.48 5.37 9.13
C PHE A 58 1.77 6.82 9.56
N GLN A 59 1.94 7.74 8.61
CA GLN A 59 2.13 9.17 8.94
C GLN A 59 0.85 9.78 9.55
N ILE A 60 -0.33 9.38 9.08
CA ILE A 60 -1.62 9.80 9.64
C ILE A 60 -1.73 9.30 11.08
N ALA A 61 -1.51 8.01 11.33
CA ALA A 61 -1.55 7.43 12.68
C ALA A 61 -0.62 8.19 13.64
N ARG A 62 0.64 8.41 13.22
CA ARG A 62 1.60 9.18 14.00
C ARG A 62 1.14 10.60 14.30
N SER A 63 0.66 11.30 13.27
CA SER A 63 0.22 12.70 13.43
C SER A 63 -1.03 12.82 14.29
N GLN A 64 -1.94 11.87 14.19
CA GLN A 64 -3.14 11.79 15.04
C GLN A 64 -2.76 11.52 16.48
N ALA A 65 -1.87 10.55 16.76
CA ALA A 65 -1.38 10.27 18.10
C ALA A 65 -0.83 11.52 18.78
N ILE A 66 0.03 12.28 18.10
CA ILE A 66 0.60 13.52 18.61
C ILE A 66 -0.47 14.61 18.81
N ARG A 67 -1.42 14.72 17.89
CA ARG A 67 -2.44 15.77 17.91
C ARG A 67 -3.51 15.55 18.98
N THR A 68 -3.96 14.30 19.14
CA THR A 68 -5.04 13.94 20.07
C THR A 68 -4.52 13.61 21.47
N GLY A 69 -3.26 13.21 21.61
CA GLY A 69 -2.72 12.65 22.84
C GLY A 69 -3.23 11.23 23.13
N ASN A 70 -3.85 10.57 22.13
CA ASN A 70 -4.38 9.23 22.21
C ASN A 70 -3.39 8.21 21.63
N ASN A 71 -3.58 6.96 22.01
CA ASN A 71 -2.97 5.86 21.30
C ASN A 71 -3.64 5.68 19.93
N GLN A 72 -2.84 5.54 18.89
CA GLN A 72 -3.32 5.22 17.54
C GLN A 72 -2.75 3.88 17.14
N ILE A 73 -3.59 2.95 16.72
CA ILE A 73 -3.16 1.62 16.34
C ILE A 73 -3.30 1.44 14.83
N ALA A 74 -2.21 1.08 14.19
CA ALA A 74 -2.21 0.67 12.80
C ALA A 74 -2.31 -0.85 12.72
N TYR A 75 -3.45 -1.36 12.24
CA TYR A 75 -3.66 -2.75 11.87
C TYR A 75 -3.46 -2.90 10.37
N PHE A 76 -2.79 -3.97 9.94
CA PHE A 76 -2.51 -4.22 8.52
C PHE A 76 -2.36 -5.72 8.24
N GLY A 77 -2.57 -6.12 7.00
CA GLY A 77 -2.36 -7.50 6.60
C GLY A 77 -3.27 -7.96 5.48
N PRO A 78 -3.18 -9.24 5.08
CA PRO A 78 -4.01 -9.82 4.04
C PRO A 78 -5.49 -9.70 4.39
N LEU A 79 -6.33 -9.46 3.38
CA LEU A 79 -7.77 -9.45 3.54
C LEU A 79 -8.28 -10.77 4.17
N GLY A 80 -9.18 -10.64 5.14
CA GLY A 80 -9.73 -11.79 5.84
C GLY A 80 -8.81 -12.37 6.92
N ASN A 81 -7.68 -11.71 7.22
CA ASN A 81 -6.86 -12.07 8.36
C ASN A 81 -7.63 -11.77 9.66
N THR A 82 -7.80 -12.80 10.49
CA THR A 82 -8.47 -12.72 11.78
C THR A 82 -7.51 -12.34 12.92
N ASP A 83 -6.27 -11.98 12.59
CA ASP A 83 -5.20 -11.79 13.55
C ASP A 83 -5.13 -10.38 14.17
N GLY A 84 -6.24 -9.63 14.11
CA GLY A 84 -6.42 -8.50 15.03
C GLY A 84 -6.55 -9.01 16.47
N PRO A 85 -6.35 -8.16 17.49
CA PRO A 85 -6.60 -8.53 18.88
C PRO A 85 -7.99 -9.16 18.99
N ALA A 86 -8.09 -10.29 19.67
CA ALA A 86 -9.31 -11.09 19.80
C ALA A 86 -9.82 -11.76 18.49
N GLY A 87 -9.00 -11.89 17.44
CA GLY A 87 -9.36 -12.59 16.21
C GLY A 87 -10.38 -11.85 15.33
N ASN A 88 -10.44 -10.52 15.42
CA ASN A 88 -11.35 -9.71 14.63
C ASN A 88 -10.79 -9.47 13.21
N VAL A 89 -11.65 -9.64 12.21
CA VAL A 89 -11.35 -9.25 10.82
C VAL A 89 -11.27 -7.71 10.72
N LEU A 90 -10.29 -7.19 10.00
CA LEU A 90 -10.20 -5.77 9.74
C LEU A 90 -11.34 -5.32 8.82
N VAL A 91 -12.28 -4.58 9.37
CA VAL A 91 -13.43 -4.05 8.64
C VAL A 91 -13.55 -2.54 8.86
N ASP A 92 -14.02 -1.86 7.83
CA ASP A 92 -14.38 -0.45 7.92
C ASP A 92 -15.70 -0.24 8.68
N SER A 93 -16.17 1.01 8.72
CA SER A 93 -17.45 1.36 9.37
C SER A 93 -18.68 0.80 8.63
N ALA A 94 -18.53 0.35 7.38
CA ALA A 94 -19.58 -0.28 6.58
C ALA A 94 -19.55 -1.81 6.68
N GLY A 95 -18.53 -2.39 7.34
CA GLY A 95 -18.35 -3.83 7.47
C GLY A 95 -17.58 -4.47 6.31
N GLU A 96 -17.00 -3.67 5.41
CA GLU A 96 -16.18 -4.18 4.32
C GLU A 96 -14.75 -4.44 4.80
N THR A 97 -14.15 -5.55 4.36
CA THR A 97 -12.77 -5.91 4.73
C THR A 97 -11.76 -4.93 4.12
N VAL A 98 -10.80 -4.49 4.93
CA VAL A 98 -9.80 -3.51 4.53
C VAL A 98 -8.38 -4.01 4.76
N PRO A 99 -7.39 -3.58 3.95
CA PRO A 99 -6.00 -4.02 4.07
C PRO A 99 -5.26 -3.33 5.22
N MET A 100 -5.70 -2.13 5.59
CA MET A 100 -5.13 -1.36 6.69
C MET A 100 -6.20 -0.48 7.34
N LEU A 101 -6.13 -0.41 8.66
CA LEU A 101 -7.03 0.38 9.49
C LEU A 101 -6.21 1.11 10.55
N ILE A 102 -6.45 2.41 10.70
CA ILE A 102 -5.95 3.19 11.83
C ILE A 102 -7.11 3.38 12.81
N LEU A 103 -6.89 2.98 14.04
CA LEU A 103 -7.85 3.05 15.14
C LEU A 103 -7.42 4.12 16.14
N ASP A 104 -8.34 5.01 16.52
CA ASP A 104 -8.16 5.89 17.68
C ASP A 104 -8.65 5.16 18.93
N ASP A 105 -7.74 4.53 19.65
CA ASP A 105 -8.00 3.72 20.85
C ASP A 105 -8.13 4.56 22.14
N GLY A 106 -8.20 5.88 21.99
CA GLY A 106 -8.38 6.78 23.12
C GLY A 106 -7.10 7.06 23.96
N PRO A 107 -7.26 7.75 25.09
CA PRO A 107 -6.14 8.08 25.97
C PRO A 107 -5.47 6.82 26.54
N PRO A 108 -4.13 6.82 26.74
CA PRO A 108 -3.40 5.64 27.21
C PRO A 108 -3.94 4.99 28.50
N ALA A 109 -4.62 5.79 29.36
CA ALA A 109 -5.19 5.29 30.60
C ALA A 109 -6.46 4.43 30.42
N THR A 110 -7.14 4.55 29.29
CA THR A 110 -8.39 3.85 28.97
C THR A 110 -8.33 2.99 27.73
N ALA A 111 -7.24 3.11 26.98
CA ALA A 111 -6.98 2.33 25.78
C ALA A 111 -6.96 0.82 26.09
N ASN A 112 -7.62 0.04 25.25
CA ASN A 112 -7.69 -1.41 25.41
C ASN A 112 -7.06 -2.19 24.24
N CYS A 113 -6.67 -1.48 23.17
CA CYS A 113 -6.06 -2.02 21.96
C CYS A 113 -6.96 -3.04 21.23
N HIS A 114 -8.27 -2.86 21.31
CA HIS A 114 -9.26 -3.62 20.59
C HIS A 114 -10.05 -2.71 19.65
N ILE A 115 -10.69 -3.29 18.66
CA ILE A 115 -11.56 -2.56 17.74
C ILE A 115 -12.97 -2.52 18.34
N ASP A 116 -13.31 -1.41 19.00
CA ASP A 116 -14.58 -1.23 19.68
C ASP A 116 -15.60 -0.44 18.84
N PHE A 117 -16.89 -0.57 19.22
CA PHE A 117 -17.93 0.20 18.57
C PHE A 117 -17.84 1.69 18.95
N GLY A 118 -17.87 2.56 17.94
CA GLY A 118 -17.86 4.01 18.15
C GLY A 118 -16.47 4.66 18.09
N GLU A 119 -15.41 3.88 17.98
CA GLU A 119 -14.06 4.41 17.77
C GLU A 119 -13.88 4.95 16.36
N SER A 120 -13.07 6.00 16.25
CA SER A 120 -12.74 6.58 14.95
C SER A 120 -11.77 5.68 14.20
N ARG A 121 -12.08 5.41 12.92
CA ARG A 121 -11.31 4.52 12.05
C ARG A 121 -11.00 5.20 10.73
N GLU A 122 -9.76 5.10 10.30
CA GLU A 122 -9.35 5.47 8.96
C GLU A 122 -8.87 4.23 8.20
N THR A 123 -9.32 4.07 6.96
CA THR A 123 -9.07 2.87 6.15
C THR A 123 -8.65 3.25 4.75
N ILE A 124 -8.00 2.33 4.05
CA ILE A 124 -7.72 2.45 2.61
C ILE A 124 -8.27 1.24 1.88
N PRO A 125 -8.76 1.41 0.63
CA PRO A 125 -9.19 0.28 -0.19
C PRO A 125 -7.99 -0.52 -0.70
N LEU A 126 -8.15 -1.84 -0.84
CA LEU A 126 -7.17 -2.69 -1.53
C LEU A 126 -7.50 -2.68 -3.03
N PRO A 127 -6.60 -2.23 -3.89
CA PRO A 127 -6.79 -2.37 -5.33
C PRO A 127 -6.77 -3.85 -5.76
N ASN A 128 -7.58 -4.18 -6.77
CA ASN A 128 -7.56 -5.52 -7.35
C ASN A 128 -6.14 -5.90 -7.80
N GLU A 129 -5.81 -7.18 -7.71
CA GLU A 129 -4.52 -7.76 -8.14
C GLU A 129 -3.31 -7.39 -7.26
N ILE A 130 -3.50 -6.63 -6.18
CA ILE A 130 -2.46 -6.35 -5.19
C ILE A 130 -2.66 -7.27 -3.99
N GLY A 131 -1.57 -7.89 -3.55
CA GLY A 131 -1.53 -8.73 -2.35
C GLY A 131 -0.46 -8.28 -1.37
N PHE A 132 -0.62 -8.71 -0.11
CA PHE A 132 0.47 -8.61 0.87
C PHE A 132 1.47 -9.75 0.64
N GLY A 133 2.75 -9.44 0.80
CA GLY A 133 3.83 -10.40 0.61
C GLY A 133 4.86 -9.95 -0.43
N VAL A 134 5.69 -10.89 -0.84
CA VAL A 134 6.67 -10.72 -1.92
C VAL A 134 6.57 -11.87 -2.91
N SER A 135 6.80 -11.58 -4.18
CA SER A 135 6.85 -12.57 -5.26
C SER A 135 8.27 -12.78 -5.77
N GLU A 136 9.05 -11.72 -5.88
CA GLU A 136 10.39 -11.73 -6.48
C GLU A 136 11.49 -11.41 -5.47
N ALA A 137 11.19 -10.61 -4.44
CA ALA A 137 12.18 -10.21 -3.45
C ALA A 137 12.63 -11.40 -2.60
N THR A 138 13.93 -11.63 -2.56
CA THR A 138 14.55 -12.74 -1.84
C THR A 138 15.18 -12.32 -0.50
N VAL A 139 15.32 -11.02 -0.28
CA VAL A 139 15.92 -10.47 0.93
C VAL A 139 15.07 -9.35 1.50
N LYS A 140 15.12 -9.20 2.81
CA LYS A 140 14.48 -8.11 3.56
C LYS A 140 15.08 -6.76 3.17
N VAL A 141 14.25 -5.70 3.22
CA VAL A 141 14.74 -4.32 3.04
C VAL A 141 15.80 -4.02 4.11
N PRO A 142 16.97 -3.45 3.75
CA PRO A 142 18.02 -3.16 4.74
C PRO A 142 17.59 -2.20 5.88
N THR A 143 16.60 -1.33 5.62
CA THR A 143 16.07 -0.39 6.62
C THR A 143 14.88 -0.95 7.41
N ASP A 144 14.46 -2.16 7.13
CA ASP A 144 13.41 -2.85 7.88
C ASP A 144 14.00 -3.39 9.19
N THR A 145 13.56 -2.83 10.30
CA THR A 145 13.99 -3.17 11.66
C THR A 145 13.00 -4.07 12.39
N GLY A 146 11.94 -4.52 11.73
CA GLY A 146 10.98 -5.47 12.29
C GLY A 146 11.67 -6.78 12.70
N SER A 147 11.30 -7.34 13.85
CA SER A 147 11.95 -8.52 14.41
C SER A 147 11.38 -9.84 13.89
N ALA A 148 10.17 -9.84 13.31
CA ALA A 148 9.60 -11.03 12.71
C ALA A 148 10.41 -11.50 11.50
N ALA A 149 10.47 -12.82 11.31
CA ALA A 149 11.27 -13.44 10.25
C ALA A 149 10.74 -13.04 8.87
N PHE A 150 11.65 -12.70 7.98
CA PHE A 150 11.40 -12.55 6.55
C PHE A 150 11.79 -13.84 5.83
N SER A 151 10.81 -14.56 5.31
CA SER A 151 11.02 -15.81 4.57
C SER A 151 10.21 -15.78 3.27
N PRO A 152 10.86 -15.63 2.11
CA PRO A 152 10.15 -15.68 0.82
C PRO A 152 9.59 -17.08 0.51
N PRO A 153 8.42 -17.16 -0.13
CA PRO A 153 7.48 -16.07 -0.37
C PRO A 153 6.85 -15.57 0.93
N GLN A 154 7.03 -14.26 1.23
CA GLN A 154 6.53 -13.65 2.45
C GLN A 154 5.00 -13.54 2.40
N THR A 155 4.28 -14.52 2.91
CA THR A 155 2.82 -14.59 2.83
C THR A 155 2.11 -13.68 3.84
N SER A 156 2.74 -13.42 4.99
CA SER A 156 2.19 -12.49 6.00
C SER A 156 2.30 -11.02 5.58
N GLY A 157 3.21 -10.71 4.68
CA GLY A 157 3.44 -9.36 4.17
C GLY A 157 4.00 -8.38 5.20
N THR A 158 4.40 -8.82 6.38
CA THR A 158 4.91 -7.94 7.44
C THR A 158 6.06 -8.56 8.23
N THR A 159 6.90 -7.69 8.81
CA THR A 159 7.92 -8.04 9.79
C THR A 159 7.67 -7.39 11.15
N ALA A 160 6.49 -6.81 11.37
CA ALA A 160 6.09 -6.29 12.68
C ALA A 160 6.08 -7.41 13.73
N SER A 161 6.37 -7.05 14.97
CA SER A 161 6.42 -8.00 16.08
C SER A 161 5.96 -7.37 17.39
N ASP A 162 5.50 -8.23 18.30
CA ASP A 162 5.28 -7.88 19.69
C ASP A 162 6.61 -7.69 20.45
N PRO A 163 6.59 -7.27 21.73
CA PRO A 163 7.79 -7.14 22.55
C PRO A 163 8.56 -8.45 22.80
N SER A 164 7.91 -9.60 22.58
CA SER A 164 8.50 -10.95 22.69
C SER A 164 9.05 -11.48 21.37
N ASN A 165 9.04 -10.65 20.30
CA ASN A 165 9.43 -10.96 18.92
C ASN A 165 8.50 -11.96 18.20
N ASN A 166 7.28 -12.16 18.66
CA ASN A 166 6.29 -12.90 17.87
C ASN A 166 5.77 -12.03 16.72
N PRO A 167 5.54 -12.59 15.53
CA PRO A 167 4.99 -11.85 14.40
C PRO A 167 3.62 -11.26 14.73
N THR A 168 3.41 -9.99 14.37
CA THR A 168 2.13 -9.29 14.52
C THR A 168 1.73 -8.57 13.24
N ASN A 169 0.45 -8.19 13.17
CA ASN A 169 -0.10 -7.38 12.08
C ASN A 169 -0.54 -6.00 12.56
N TRP A 170 0.12 -5.49 13.59
CA TRP A 170 -0.22 -4.20 14.19
C TRP A 170 1.01 -3.49 14.78
N VAL A 171 0.88 -2.17 14.87
CA VAL A 171 1.84 -1.28 15.54
C VAL A 171 1.05 -0.21 16.27
N LEU A 172 1.42 0.09 17.50
CA LEU A 172 0.83 1.16 18.30
C LEU A 172 1.69 2.42 18.23
N PHE A 173 1.09 3.55 17.89
CA PHE A 173 1.71 4.88 18.00
C PHE A 173 1.29 5.52 19.33
N ARG A 174 2.24 5.78 20.18
CA ARG A 174 2.03 6.49 21.44
C ARG A 174 1.77 7.98 21.20
N PRO A 175 1.26 8.73 22.20
CA PRO A 175 1.04 10.18 22.10
C PRO A 175 2.27 11.00 21.71
N ASP A 176 3.48 10.48 21.95
CA ASP A 176 4.73 11.10 21.50
C ASP A 176 5.06 10.83 20.00
N GLY A 177 4.20 10.07 19.31
CA GLY A 177 4.37 9.69 17.90
C GLY A 177 5.42 8.60 17.67
N ILE A 178 5.84 7.91 18.72
CA ILE A 178 6.80 6.81 18.62
C ILE A 178 6.03 5.50 18.43
N PRO A 179 6.33 4.72 17.38
CA PRO A 179 5.74 3.40 17.18
C PRO A 179 6.36 2.39 18.15
N VAL A 180 5.53 1.54 18.70
CA VAL A 180 5.93 0.42 19.58
C VAL A 180 5.14 -0.85 19.23
N GLY A 181 5.79 -2.01 19.40
CA GLY A 181 5.10 -3.29 19.37
C GLY A 181 4.29 -3.48 20.67
N PHE A 182 3.22 -4.26 20.61
CA PHE A 182 2.44 -4.62 21.80
C PHE A 182 1.86 -6.03 21.66
N ASP A 183 1.62 -6.66 22.80
CA ASP A 183 1.01 -8.00 22.89
C ASP A 183 -0.32 -7.87 23.67
N PRO A 184 -1.47 -7.70 22.96
CA PRO A 184 -2.74 -7.45 23.60
C PRO A 184 -3.26 -8.69 24.35
N THR A 185 -3.91 -8.45 25.50
CA THR A 185 -4.73 -9.46 26.16
C THR A 185 -6.15 -9.44 25.61
N SER A 186 -7.03 -10.29 26.11
CA SER A 186 -8.44 -10.27 25.68
C SER A 186 -9.21 -8.99 26.05
N THR A 187 -8.66 -8.10 26.87
CA THR A 187 -9.37 -6.94 27.42
C THR A 187 -8.51 -5.68 27.53
N THR A 188 -7.20 -5.76 27.29
CA THR A 188 -6.28 -4.63 27.45
C THR A 188 -5.17 -4.67 26.40
N CYS A 189 -4.45 -3.57 26.26
CA CYS A 189 -3.23 -3.51 25.43
C CYS A 189 -2.13 -4.47 25.87
N GLY A 190 -2.27 -5.11 27.02
CA GLY A 190 -1.31 -6.08 27.57
C GLY A 190 0.09 -5.49 27.73
N THR A 191 1.10 -6.17 27.21
CA THR A 191 2.49 -5.69 27.29
C THR A 191 2.80 -4.75 26.13
N ILE A 192 3.06 -3.49 26.45
CA ILE A 192 3.52 -2.48 25.48
C ILE A 192 5.04 -2.42 25.52
N GLY A 193 5.67 -2.49 24.37
CA GLY A 193 7.12 -2.49 24.23
C GLY A 193 7.76 -1.11 24.41
N ASP A 194 9.06 -1.13 24.57
CA ASP A 194 9.89 0.08 24.64
C ASP A 194 10.06 0.74 23.28
N THR A 195 10.60 1.97 23.31
CA THR A 195 11.05 2.67 22.11
C THR A 195 12.02 1.81 21.32
N GLY A 196 11.71 1.58 20.06
CA GLY A 196 12.51 0.72 19.17
C GLY A 196 11.81 -0.57 18.77
N THR A 197 10.78 -1.01 19.50
CA THR A 197 10.06 -2.26 19.21
C THR A 197 9.04 -2.13 18.08
N GLY A 198 8.61 -0.92 17.71
CA GLY A 198 7.60 -0.67 16.67
C GLY A 198 8.16 -0.56 15.25
N GLY A 199 9.42 -0.93 15.02
CA GLY A 199 9.95 -1.03 13.66
C GLY A 199 9.28 -2.15 12.88
N ALA A 200 8.90 -1.89 11.62
CA ALA A 200 8.20 -2.87 10.79
C ALA A 200 8.48 -2.66 9.30
N GLY A 201 8.47 -3.74 8.55
CA GLY A 201 8.34 -3.74 7.10
C GLY A 201 6.97 -4.26 6.70
N LEU A 202 6.32 -3.57 5.78
CA LEU A 202 5.07 -4.00 5.16
C LEU A 202 5.33 -4.21 3.66
N TYR A 203 5.13 -5.43 3.20
CA TYR A 203 5.48 -5.85 1.84
C TYR A 203 4.22 -6.07 1.03
N VAL A 204 4.20 -5.58 -0.20
CA VAL A 204 3.09 -5.71 -1.14
C VAL A 204 3.60 -6.10 -2.51
N THR A 205 2.83 -6.92 -3.19
CA THR A 205 3.20 -7.49 -4.48
C THR A 205 2.07 -7.43 -5.50
N SER A 206 2.42 -7.33 -6.77
CA SER A 206 1.52 -7.50 -7.92
C SER A 206 2.32 -7.86 -9.16
N GLY A 207 1.90 -8.94 -9.87
CA GLY A 207 2.44 -9.28 -11.19
C GLY A 207 3.95 -9.46 -11.28
N GLY A 208 4.60 -10.01 -10.25
CA GLY A 208 6.06 -10.17 -10.23
C GLY A 208 6.82 -8.88 -9.87
N ARG A 209 6.17 -7.96 -9.16
CA ARG A 209 6.79 -6.74 -8.66
C ARG A 209 6.49 -6.56 -7.20
N ASP A 210 7.52 -6.21 -6.44
CA ASP A 210 7.41 -6.03 -4.99
C ASP A 210 7.74 -4.60 -4.58
N TYR A 211 6.96 -4.10 -3.64
CA TYR A 211 7.20 -2.87 -2.92
C TYR A 211 7.22 -3.16 -1.42
N ALA A 212 7.96 -2.33 -0.69
CA ALA A 212 7.96 -2.38 0.76
C ALA A 212 7.81 -0.98 1.35
N VAL A 213 7.03 -0.90 2.40
CA VAL A 213 6.93 0.28 3.26
C VAL A 213 7.62 -0.05 4.57
N THR A 214 8.68 0.67 4.92
CA THR A 214 9.37 0.46 6.18
C THR A 214 9.05 1.56 7.17
N LEU A 215 8.68 1.17 8.37
CA LEU A 215 8.49 2.01 9.54
C LEU A 215 9.71 1.86 10.43
N ALA A 216 10.47 2.93 10.59
CA ALA A 216 11.62 2.93 11.47
C ALA A 216 11.19 3.08 12.95
N PRO A 217 12.04 2.66 13.91
CA PRO A 217 11.74 2.71 15.35
C PRO A 217 11.35 4.08 15.91
N LEU A 218 11.73 5.17 15.24
CA LEU A 218 11.36 6.54 15.61
C LEU A 218 10.22 7.11 14.75
N GLY A 219 9.52 6.26 13.98
CA GLY A 219 8.34 6.63 13.21
C GLY A 219 8.60 7.27 11.85
N SER A 220 9.83 7.23 11.31
CA SER A 220 10.05 7.61 9.92
C SER A 220 9.59 6.49 8.98
N VAL A 221 8.92 6.88 7.89
CA VAL A 221 8.37 5.94 6.91
C VAL A 221 9.10 6.11 5.58
N ARG A 222 9.43 5.00 4.93
CA ARG A 222 10.06 4.97 3.61
C ARG A 222 9.41 3.93 2.72
N VAL A 223 9.32 4.23 1.44
CA VAL A 223 8.81 3.29 0.42
C VAL A 223 9.98 2.83 -0.42
N HIS A 224 10.06 1.52 -0.63
CA HIS A 224 11.10 0.86 -1.40
C HIS A 224 10.47 0.07 -2.54
N THR A 225 11.20 -0.05 -3.65
CA THR A 225 10.85 -0.91 -4.78
C THR A 225 11.91 -1.97 -4.97
N TRP A 226 11.48 -3.19 -5.28
CA TRP A 226 12.38 -4.29 -5.62
C TRP A 226 12.80 -4.21 -7.08
N SER A 227 14.07 -4.45 -7.33
CA SER A 227 14.64 -4.71 -8.65
C SER A 227 15.54 -5.93 -8.57
N GLU A 228 15.92 -6.52 -9.70
CA GLU A 228 16.85 -7.66 -9.74
C GLU A 228 18.17 -7.41 -8.98
N ALA A 229 18.56 -6.15 -8.81
CA ALA A 229 19.76 -5.74 -8.07
C ALA A 229 19.51 -5.53 -6.57
N GLY A 230 18.26 -5.61 -6.10
CA GLY A 230 17.87 -5.40 -4.71
C GLY A 230 16.87 -4.26 -4.49
N TRP A 231 16.69 -3.88 -3.22
CA TRP A 231 15.79 -2.81 -2.82
C TRP A 231 16.37 -1.42 -3.08
N THR A 232 15.58 -0.56 -3.73
CA THR A 232 15.88 0.86 -3.99
C THR A 232 14.79 1.76 -3.40
N GLN A 233 15.10 3.03 -3.11
CA GLN A 233 14.14 4.06 -2.66
C GLN A 233 13.58 4.84 -3.84
#